data_aacc6d108f95b9f1ec6b2ac18558623d
#
_entry.id   aacc6d108f95b9f1ec6b2ac18558623d
#
_cell.length_a   1.000
_cell.length_b   1.000
_cell.length_c   1.000
_cell.angle_alpha   90.00
_cell.angle_beta   90.00
_cell.angle_gamma   90.00
#
_symmetry.space_group_name_H-M   'P 1'
#
loop_
_entity.id
_entity.type
_entity.pdbx_description
1 polymer ?
#
loop_
_entity_poly.entity_id
_entity_poly.type
_entity_poly.pdbx_seq_one_letter_code
_entity_poly.pdbx_strand_id
1 'polypeptide(L)'
;MRSIIRRLATLGVLAGTAVISVAAFRTPPSLDNGLARTPPMGWNSWNKFGCNVSDKLIREVANAISANGMREAGYQYVTIDDCWQVARTPQGVIVADSVRFPEGIKALADYVHAKGLKFGIYTDAGRRTCEGRPGSYGHEAIDAKTYAAWGVDYVKVDWCNAEGLDARTQYTIFRDALAASGRKIVFSICEWGSNRPWEWAPAVGNLWRTTGDIADRWTSVLTLVDLSSQYWHVARPGAWNDPDMLEVGNGGMTRVEYRSHFSLWAMMAAPLIAGNDVRAMMDSTRSAAETRDILLNKEVIAVDQDSLGVQGTIVQASPSELQVWVKPMADGSRAVLLFNRAPVSSTITADWGRVGLKTKKARVRDLWTHTDSASVDSRYAATVPSHGVVMLRVWPITN
;
A
#
# COMPACT_ATOMS: atom_id res chain seq x y z
N MET A 1 -39.83 71.50 42.67
CA MET A 1 -38.41 71.41 42.44
C MET A 1 -37.98 69.95 42.72
N ARG A 2 -37.82 69.09 41.70
CA ARG A 2 -37.34 67.71 41.88
C ARG A 2 -36.22 67.48 40.86
N SER A 3 -35.01 67.24 41.40
CA SER A 3 -33.78 66.92 40.72
C SER A 3 -33.84 65.48 40.12
N ILE A 4 -33.59 65.34 38.86
CA ILE A 4 -33.47 64.01 38.15
C ILE A 4 -31.98 63.71 37.96
N ILE A 5 -31.49 62.70 38.65
CA ILE A 5 -30.13 62.16 38.57
C ILE A 5 -30.14 61.13 37.41
N ARG A 6 -29.40 61.42 36.35
CA ARG A 6 -29.13 60.47 35.28
C ARG A 6 -28.00 59.53 35.68
N ARG A 7 -28.28 58.22 35.75
CA ARG A 7 -27.27 57.17 35.89
C ARG A 7 -26.80 56.78 34.45
N LEU A 8 -25.54 56.97 34.17
CA LEU A 8 -24.84 56.39 33.06
C LEU A 8 -24.50 54.93 33.35
N ALA A 9 -25.03 54.01 32.56
CA ALA A 9 -24.64 52.61 32.62
C ALA A 9 -23.50 52.37 31.59
N THR A 10 -22.32 52.01 32.08
CA THR A 10 -21.17 51.63 31.26
C THR A 10 -21.34 50.15 30.89
N LEU A 11 -21.57 49.82 29.59
CA LEU A 11 -21.49 48.47 29.07
C LEU A 11 -20.00 48.13 28.90
N GLY A 12 -19.50 47.22 29.69
CA GLY A 12 -18.22 46.57 29.49
C GLY A 12 -18.36 45.46 28.44
N VAL A 13 -17.70 45.61 27.27
CA VAL A 13 -17.57 44.55 26.27
C VAL A 13 -16.46 43.61 26.71
N LEU A 14 -16.82 42.43 27.19
CA LEU A 14 -15.89 41.32 27.40
C LEU A 14 -15.59 40.66 26.03
N ALA A 15 -14.42 40.95 25.48
CA ALA A 15 -13.88 40.23 24.34
C ALA A 15 -13.39 38.87 24.82
N GLY A 16 -14.22 37.84 24.64
CA GLY A 16 -13.83 36.46 24.86
C GLY A 16 -12.90 35.98 23.70
N THR A 17 -11.61 35.83 23.99
CA THR A 17 -10.67 35.16 23.11
C THR A 17 -10.98 33.65 23.15
N ALA A 18 -11.64 33.16 22.09
CA ALA A 18 -11.80 31.72 21.85
C ALA A 18 -10.43 31.14 21.48
N VAL A 19 -9.80 30.46 22.43
CA VAL A 19 -8.61 29.63 22.17
C VAL A 19 -9.09 28.39 21.43
N ILE A 20 -8.91 28.36 20.11
CA ILE A 20 -9.11 27.17 19.31
C ILE A 20 -7.94 26.25 19.66
N SER A 21 -8.16 25.28 20.53
CA SER A 21 -7.24 24.18 20.77
C SER A 21 -7.21 23.32 19.50
N VAL A 22 -6.20 23.51 18.67
CA VAL A 22 -5.86 22.55 17.62
C VAL A 22 -5.41 21.28 18.34
N ALA A 23 -6.30 20.30 18.42
CA ALA A 23 -5.93 18.97 18.90
C ALA A 23 -4.85 18.44 17.93
N ALA A 24 -3.60 18.46 18.38
CA ALA A 24 -2.53 17.78 17.65
C ALA A 24 -2.91 16.30 17.61
N PHE A 25 -3.22 15.80 16.43
CA PHE A 25 -3.39 14.36 16.19
C PHE A 25 -2.08 13.69 16.58
N ARG A 26 -2.03 13.08 17.75
CA ARG A 26 -0.89 12.24 18.15
C ARG A 26 -0.94 11.01 17.25
N THR A 27 -0.02 10.95 16.29
CA THR A 27 0.19 9.71 15.55
C THR A 27 0.52 8.59 16.52
N PRO A 28 -0.16 7.44 16.45
CA PRO A 28 0.15 6.32 17.33
C PRO A 28 1.62 5.90 17.16
N PRO A 29 2.30 5.37 18.19
CA PRO A 29 3.66 4.88 18.05
C PRO A 29 3.69 3.80 16.95
N SER A 30 4.78 3.73 16.16
CA SER A 30 4.97 2.67 15.18
C SER A 30 5.63 1.44 15.80
N LEU A 31 5.35 0.27 15.23
CA LEU A 31 6.11 -0.95 15.51
C LEU A 31 7.55 -0.75 15.01
N ASP A 32 8.49 -0.56 15.94
CA ASP A 32 9.91 -0.38 15.60
C ASP A 32 10.65 -1.74 15.63
N ASN A 33 10.41 -2.55 14.62
CA ASN A 33 11.11 -3.83 14.41
C ASN A 33 12.22 -3.75 13.36
N GLY A 34 12.46 -2.56 12.79
CA GLY A 34 13.45 -2.30 11.74
C GLY A 34 13.08 -2.81 10.35
N LEU A 35 11.82 -3.27 10.16
CA LEU A 35 11.33 -3.82 8.88
C LEU A 35 10.46 -2.81 8.12
N ALA A 36 10.22 -3.11 6.84
CA ALA A 36 9.36 -2.31 5.96
C ALA A 36 9.64 -0.81 6.02
N ARG A 37 10.92 -0.42 5.98
CA ARG A 37 11.33 1.01 6.02
C ARG A 37 10.82 1.80 4.84
N THR A 38 10.56 1.13 3.72
CA THR A 38 9.78 1.57 2.57
C THR A 38 8.61 0.60 2.39
N PRO A 39 7.56 0.96 1.63
CA PRO A 39 6.45 0.04 1.38
C PRO A 39 6.94 -1.31 0.82
N PRO A 40 6.48 -2.45 1.33
CA PRO A 40 6.88 -3.75 0.80
C PRO A 40 6.53 -3.91 -0.68
N MET A 41 7.45 -4.50 -1.45
CA MET A 41 7.23 -4.85 -2.85
C MET A 41 7.35 -6.36 -3.05
N GLY A 42 6.42 -6.96 -3.77
CA GLY A 42 6.42 -8.41 -3.97
C GLY A 42 5.30 -8.90 -4.85
N TRP A 43 4.95 -10.15 -4.65
CA TRP A 43 3.87 -10.85 -5.33
C TRP A 43 3.10 -11.72 -4.33
N ASN A 44 1.79 -11.86 -4.56
CA ASN A 44 0.92 -12.73 -3.79
C ASN A 44 0.02 -13.54 -4.73
N SER A 45 -0.28 -14.79 -4.36
CA SER A 45 -0.97 -15.74 -5.24
C SER A 45 -2.47 -15.50 -5.39
N TRP A 46 -3.12 -14.71 -4.52
CA TRP A 46 -4.57 -14.73 -4.37
C TRP A 46 -5.33 -14.28 -5.61
N ASN A 47 -5.09 -13.05 -6.09
CA ASN A 47 -5.96 -12.44 -7.11
C ASN A 47 -6.01 -13.22 -8.42
N LYS A 48 -4.91 -13.86 -8.82
CA LYS A 48 -4.86 -14.66 -10.06
C LYS A 48 -5.21 -16.12 -9.83
N PHE A 49 -4.83 -16.71 -8.71
CA PHE A 49 -4.85 -18.16 -8.55
C PHE A 49 -5.81 -18.66 -7.49
N GLY A 50 -6.27 -17.81 -6.56
CA GLY A 50 -7.11 -18.23 -5.44
C GLY A 50 -6.51 -19.45 -4.73
N CYS A 51 -7.32 -20.48 -4.54
CA CYS A 51 -6.88 -21.75 -3.97
C CYS A 51 -6.09 -22.67 -4.93
N ASN A 52 -5.87 -22.26 -6.18
CA ASN A 52 -5.08 -23.05 -7.14
C ASN A 52 -3.57 -22.79 -6.96
N VAL A 53 -3.06 -23.08 -5.77
CA VAL A 53 -1.67 -22.89 -5.38
C VAL A 53 -0.95 -24.22 -5.16
N SER A 54 0.34 -24.28 -5.47
CA SER A 54 1.18 -25.47 -5.28
C SER A 54 2.66 -25.08 -5.21
N ASP A 55 3.49 -25.97 -4.68
CA ASP A 55 4.96 -25.84 -4.69
C ASP A 55 5.50 -25.51 -6.10
N LYS A 56 5.01 -26.25 -7.12
CA LYS A 56 5.38 -26.01 -8.53
C LYS A 56 5.10 -24.59 -8.97
N LEU A 57 3.87 -24.08 -8.73
CA LEU A 57 3.48 -22.71 -9.09
C LEU A 57 4.41 -21.67 -8.43
N ILE A 58 4.66 -21.81 -7.14
CA ILE A 58 5.47 -20.83 -6.40
C ILE A 58 6.92 -20.84 -6.88
N ARG A 59 7.50 -22.00 -7.17
CA ARG A 59 8.84 -22.11 -7.77
C ARG A 59 8.91 -21.46 -9.15
N GLU A 60 7.90 -21.68 -9.99
CA GLU A 60 7.82 -21.04 -11.32
C GLU A 60 7.72 -19.52 -11.21
N VAL A 61 6.90 -19.01 -10.29
CA VAL A 61 6.78 -17.56 -10.00
C VAL A 61 8.11 -16.98 -9.49
N ALA A 62 8.76 -17.64 -8.53
CA ALA A 62 10.07 -17.19 -8.04
C ALA A 62 11.13 -17.15 -9.14
N ASN A 63 11.12 -18.14 -10.04
CA ASN A 63 12.00 -18.15 -11.23
C ASN A 63 11.67 -16.97 -12.18
N ALA A 64 10.39 -16.71 -12.43
CA ALA A 64 9.96 -15.61 -13.29
C ALA A 64 10.38 -14.26 -12.72
N ILE A 65 10.12 -13.99 -11.43
CA ILE A 65 10.50 -12.73 -10.75
C ILE A 65 12.02 -12.53 -10.80
N SER A 66 12.81 -13.61 -10.66
CA SER A 66 14.27 -13.54 -10.74
C SER A 66 14.79 -13.28 -12.15
N ALA A 67 13.99 -13.54 -13.21
CA ALA A 67 14.44 -13.48 -14.60
C ALA A 67 13.80 -12.34 -15.41
N ASN A 68 12.63 -11.80 -14.99
CA ASN A 68 11.88 -10.82 -15.77
C ASN A 68 12.15 -9.35 -15.40
N GLY A 69 13.11 -9.09 -14.51
CA GLY A 69 13.48 -7.74 -14.06
C GLY A 69 12.75 -7.26 -12.79
N MET A 70 11.78 -7.99 -12.26
CA MET A 70 11.04 -7.58 -11.07
C MET A 70 11.94 -7.52 -9.83
N ARG A 71 12.80 -8.52 -9.62
CA ARG A 71 13.74 -8.51 -8.49
C ARG A 71 14.65 -7.28 -8.53
N GLU A 72 15.19 -6.94 -9.68
CA GLU A 72 16.05 -5.78 -9.93
C GLU A 72 15.28 -4.45 -9.81
N ALA A 73 13.96 -4.48 -9.97
CA ALA A 73 13.08 -3.33 -9.74
C ALA A 73 12.68 -3.17 -8.26
N GLY A 74 12.97 -4.18 -7.40
CA GLY A 74 12.73 -4.10 -5.96
C GLY A 74 11.65 -5.05 -5.42
N TYR A 75 11.01 -5.86 -6.25
CA TYR A 75 10.05 -6.88 -5.81
C TYR A 75 10.79 -8.03 -5.13
N GLN A 76 10.61 -8.15 -3.82
CA GLN A 76 11.39 -9.08 -3.00
C GLN A 76 10.57 -10.24 -2.44
N TYR A 77 9.28 -10.01 -2.14
CA TYR A 77 8.46 -11.01 -1.45
C TYR A 77 7.70 -11.88 -2.45
N VAL A 78 7.73 -13.20 -2.23
CA VAL A 78 6.89 -14.19 -2.91
C VAL A 78 6.00 -14.82 -1.86
N THR A 79 4.72 -14.46 -1.86
CA THR A 79 3.77 -14.83 -0.81
C THR A 79 2.75 -15.84 -1.30
N ILE A 80 2.63 -16.97 -0.58
CA ILE A 80 1.50 -17.89 -0.73
C ILE A 80 0.35 -17.34 0.10
N ASP A 81 -0.81 -17.14 -0.52
CA ASP A 81 -2.05 -16.77 0.16
C ASP A 81 -2.80 -18.00 0.69
N ASP A 82 -4.10 -17.93 0.96
CA ASP A 82 -4.91 -18.99 1.58
C ASP A 82 -4.83 -20.33 0.82
N CYS A 83 -5.33 -21.39 1.44
CA CYS A 83 -5.44 -22.75 0.90
C CYS A 83 -4.15 -23.60 0.87
N TRP A 84 -3.03 -23.14 1.42
CA TRP A 84 -1.83 -23.97 1.53
C TRP A 84 -1.90 -24.99 2.70
N GLN A 85 -2.60 -24.64 3.79
CA GLN A 85 -2.76 -25.45 5.02
C GLN A 85 -4.04 -26.28 4.97
N VAL A 86 -4.02 -27.45 5.63
CA VAL A 86 -5.18 -28.38 5.63
C VAL A 86 -5.61 -28.86 7.01
N ALA A 87 -4.71 -28.92 7.98
CA ALA A 87 -4.97 -29.49 9.31
C ALA A 87 -4.01 -28.91 10.36
N ARG A 88 -4.20 -29.37 11.61
CA ARG A 88 -3.20 -29.24 12.68
C ARG A 88 -2.87 -30.61 13.26
N THR A 89 -1.63 -30.79 13.69
CA THR A 89 -1.24 -31.97 14.44
C THR A 89 -1.91 -32.00 15.82
N PRO A 90 -1.91 -33.12 16.55
CA PRO A 90 -2.39 -33.17 17.95
C PRO A 90 -1.68 -32.17 18.88
N GLN A 91 -0.46 -31.73 18.53
CA GLN A 91 0.31 -30.72 19.26
C GLN A 91 -0.01 -29.28 18.78
N GLY A 92 -0.97 -29.10 17.87
CA GLY A 92 -1.41 -27.82 17.35
C GLY A 92 -0.57 -27.27 16.21
N VAL A 93 0.48 -27.93 15.75
CA VAL A 93 1.33 -27.46 14.63
C VAL A 93 0.52 -27.48 13.33
N ILE A 94 0.59 -26.41 12.58
CA ILE A 94 -0.09 -26.26 11.27
C ILE A 94 0.53 -27.20 10.24
N VAL A 95 -0.31 -27.85 9.42
CA VAL A 95 0.08 -28.85 8.42
C VAL A 95 -0.25 -28.33 7.02
N ALA A 96 0.76 -28.31 6.17
CA ALA A 96 0.60 -28.00 4.74
C ALA A 96 -0.09 -29.16 4.00
N ASP A 97 -0.74 -28.84 2.88
CA ASP A 97 -1.27 -29.84 1.95
C ASP A 97 -0.11 -30.63 1.32
N SER A 98 0.04 -31.89 1.73
CA SER A 98 1.16 -32.74 1.28
C SER A 98 1.11 -33.13 -0.20
N VAL A 99 -0.06 -32.99 -0.85
CA VAL A 99 -0.21 -33.25 -2.29
C VAL A 99 0.29 -32.04 -3.09
N ARG A 100 -0.07 -30.84 -2.65
CA ARG A 100 0.32 -29.59 -3.32
C ARG A 100 1.71 -29.10 -2.94
N PHE A 101 2.17 -29.42 -1.73
CA PHE A 101 3.48 -29.05 -1.17
C PHE A 101 4.22 -30.29 -0.64
N PRO A 102 4.62 -31.23 -1.52
CA PRO A 102 5.14 -32.54 -1.11
C PRO A 102 6.47 -32.47 -0.33
N GLU A 103 7.29 -31.45 -0.59
CA GLU A 103 8.57 -31.24 0.12
C GLU A 103 8.38 -30.37 1.38
N GLY A 104 7.15 -29.89 1.63
CA GLY A 104 6.82 -29.00 2.74
C GLY A 104 7.22 -27.53 2.51
N ILE A 105 6.70 -26.66 3.37
CA ILE A 105 6.85 -25.20 3.24
C ILE A 105 8.29 -24.75 3.45
N LYS A 106 9.04 -25.40 4.35
CA LYS A 106 10.45 -25.04 4.58
C LYS A 106 11.30 -25.19 3.32
N ALA A 107 11.19 -26.31 2.62
CA ALA A 107 11.95 -26.55 1.39
C ALA A 107 11.60 -25.53 0.30
N LEU A 108 10.33 -25.12 0.23
CA LEU A 108 9.88 -24.08 -0.68
C LEU A 108 10.43 -22.70 -0.31
N ALA A 109 10.44 -22.35 0.97
CA ALA A 109 11.05 -21.10 1.46
C ALA A 109 12.56 -21.06 1.14
N ASP A 110 13.29 -22.16 1.39
CA ASP A 110 14.71 -22.28 1.06
C ASP A 110 14.96 -22.10 -0.45
N TYR A 111 14.06 -22.65 -1.30
CA TYR A 111 14.14 -22.45 -2.74
C TYR A 111 13.95 -20.98 -3.15
N VAL A 112 12.97 -20.30 -2.58
CA VAL A 112 12.71 -18.86 -2.84
C VAL A 112 13.92 -18.02 -2.39
N HIS A 113 14.48 -18.32 -1.23
CA HIS A 113 15.71 -17.69 -0.73
C HIS A 113 16.91 -17.89 -1.67
N ALA A 114 17.07 -19.10 -2.22
CA ALA A 114 18.13 -19.39 -3.19
C ALA A 114 18.02 -18.57 -4.49
N LYS A 115 16.85 -17.98 -4.78
CA LYS A 115 16.64 -17.02 -5.89
C LYS A 115 16.93 -15.57 -5.49
N GLY A 116 17.40 -15.31 -4.26
CA GLY A 116 17.60 -13.96 -3.73
C GLY A 116 16.30 -13.22 -3.42
N LEU A 117 15.23 -13.96 -3.18
CA LEU A 117 13.89 -13.45 -2.82
C LEU A 117 13.55 -13.80 -1.38
N LYS A 118 12.48 -13.22 -0.86
CA LYS A 118 11.95 -13.44 0.49
C LYS A 118 10.64 -14.21 0.40
N PHE A 119 10.43 -15.12 1.35
CA PHE A 119 9.25 -15.97 1.36
C PHE A 119 8.16 -15.43 2.28
N GLY A 120 6.94 -15.30 1.76
CA GLY A 120 5.75 -14.90 2.50
C GLY A 120 4.73 -16.02 2.63
N ILE A 121 3.92 -15.95 3.70
CA ILE A 121 2.86 -16.93 3.97
C ILE A 121 1.60 -16.22 4.48
N TYR A 122 0.47 -16.90 4.40
CA TYR A 122 -0.83 -16.44 4.85
C TYR A 122 -1.34 -17.26 6.03
N THR A 123 -2.05 -16.60 6.92
CA THR A 123 -2.93 -17.22 7.92
C THR A 123 -4.09 -16.28 8.26
N ASP A 124 -4.88 -16.61 9.27
CA ASP A 124 -6.03 -15.83 9.75
C ASP A 124 -5.98 -15.70 11.27
N ALA A 125 -6.35 -14.55 11.80
CA ALA A 125 -6.43 -14.31 13.24
C ALA A 125 -7.65 -14.99 13.88
N GLY A 126 -8.63 -15.40 13.08
CA GLY A 126 -9.80 -16.14 13.49
C GLY A 126 -9.56 -17.65 13.63
N ARG A 127 -10.65 -18.38 13.85
CA ARG A 127 -10.64 -19.84 14.04
C ARG A 127 -10.37 -20.59 12.74
N ARG A 128 -10.80 -20.01 11.64
CA ARG A 128 -10.62 -20.54 10.27
C ARG A 128 -10.26 -19.39 9.33
N THR A 129 -9.58 -19.71 8.25
CA THR A 129 -9.33 -18.79 7.14
C THR A 129 -10.62 -18.50 6.36
N CYS A 130 -10.56 -17.57 5.42
CA CYS A 130 -11.68 -17.23 4.55
C CYS A 130 -12.16 -18.44 3.74
N GLU A 131 -11.26 -19.34 3.37
CA GLU A 131 -11.55 -20.61 2.67
C GLU A 131 -11.74 -21.80 3.63
N GLY A 132 -12.03 -21.52 4.93
CA GLY A 132 -12.38 -22.53 5.91
C GLY A 132 -11.20 -23.42 6.38
N ARG A 133 -9.98 -23.05 6.05
CA ARG A 133 -8.76 -23.74 6.51
C ARG A 133 -8.47 -23.42 7.99
N PRO A 134 -7.59 -24.16 8.69
CA PRO A 134 -7.23 -23.81 10.07
C PRO A 134 -6.65 -22.41 10.20
N GLY A 135 -7.30 -21.53 10.99
CA GLY A 135 -6.78 -20.24 11.41
C GLY A 135 -5.83 -20.33 12.61
N SER A 136 -5.27 -19.21 13.04
CA SER A 136 -4.28 -19.12 14.10
C SER A 136 -4.84 -18.83 15.50
N TYR A 137 -6.13 -18.59 15.64
CA TYR A 137 -6.73 -18.31 16.95
C TYR A 137 -6.42 -19.38 17.99
N GLY A 138 -5.75 -18.96 19.09
CA GLY A 138 -5.27 -19.85 20.15
C GLY A 138 -4.01 -20.67 19.81
N HIS A 139 -3.40 -20.41 18.63
CA HIS A 139 -2.20 -21.10 18.14
C HIS A 139 -1.10 -20.12 17.70
N GLU A 140 -1.26 -18.83 17.97
CA GLU A 140 -0.39 -17.76 17.47
C GLU A 140 1.09 -17.99 17.80
N ALA A 141 1.38 -18.45 19.02
CA ALA A 141 2.74 -18.69 19.47
C ALA A 141 3.40 -19.89 18.75
N ILE A 142 2.64 -20.97 18.52
CA ILE A 142 3.15 -22.15 17.81
C ILE A 142 3.28 -21.89 16.32
N ASP A 143 2.35 -21.15 15.73
CA ASP A 143 2.40 -20.76 14.32
C ASP A 143 3.58 -19.82 14.05
N ALA A 144 3.75 -18.77 14.85
CA ALA A 144 4.88 -17.85 14.73
C ALA A 144 6.24 -18.57 14.83
N LYS A 145 6.36 -19.52 15.79
CA LYS A 145 7.56 -20.35 15.94
C LYS A 145 7.78 -21.25 14.72
N THR A 146 6.70 -21.83 14.19
CA THR A 146 6.74 -22.70 13.00
C THR A 146 7.14 -21.90 11.76
N TYR A 147 6.57 -20.71 11.56
CA TYR A 147 6.93 -19.83 10.45
C TYR A 147 8.38 -19.36 10.54
N ALA A 148 8.86 -19.04 11.74
CA ALA A 148 10.26 -18.72 11.96
C ALA A 148 11.20 -19.88 11.60
N ALA A 149 10.84 -21.11 12.02
CA ALA A 149 11.61 -22.32 11.69
C ALA A 149 11.60 -22.65 10.20
N TRP A 150 10.55 -22.29 9.47
CA TRP A 150 10.48 -22.44 8.01
C TRP A 150 11.19 -21.33 7.24
N GLY A 151 11.65 -20.28 7.92
CA GLY A 151 12.34 -19.17 7.26
C GLY A 151 11.39 -18.15 6.63
N VAL A 152 10.15 -18.02 7.11
CA VAL A 152 9.19 -17.01 6.61
C VAL A 152 9.71 -15.60 6.91
N ASP A 153 9.58 -14.68 5.94
CA ASP A 153 10.00 -13.28 6.02
C ASP A 153 8.83 -12.30 6.06
N TYR A 154 7.64 -12.74 5.68
CA TYR A 154 6.41 -11.94 5.59
C TYR A 154 5.20 -12.82 5.94
N VAL A 155 4.31 -12.32 6.78
CA VAL A 155 3.05 -13.00 7.08
C VAL A 155 1.87 -12.05 6.87
N LYS A 156 0.91 -12.49 6.03
CA LYS A 156 -0.42 -11.87 5.92
C LYS A 156 -1.35 -12.60 6.88
N VAL A 157 -1.99 -11.85 7.76
CA VAL A 157 -2.95 -12.38 8.73
C VAL A 157 -4.31 -11.75 8.49
N ASP A 158 -5.27 -12.59 8.11
CA ASP A 158 -6.63 -12.18 7.75
C ASP A 158 -7.57 -12.14 8.97
N TRP A 159 -8.85 -11.84 8.76
CA TRP A 159 -9.84 -11.60 9.81
C TRP A 159 -11.15 -12.40 9.62
N CYS A 160 -11.15 -13.47 8.85
CA CYS A 160 -12.32 -14.31 8.65
C CYS A 160 -12.61 -15.16 9.90
N ASN A 161 -13.88 -15.54 10.08
CA ASN A 161 -14.30 -16.43 11.20
C ASN A 161 -13.81 -15.96 12.58
N ALA A 162 -13.80 -14.65 12.80
CA ALA A 162 -13.32 -13.97 14.01
C ALA A 162 -14.46 -13.42 14.88
N GLU A 163 -15.68 -13.95 14.76
CA GLU A 163 -16.84 -13.47 15.50
C GLU A 163 -16.60 -13.51 17.01
N GLY A 164 -16.92 -12.38 17.66
CA GLY A 164 -16.76 -12.18 19.10
C GLY A 164 -15.32 -11.92 19.53
N LEU A 165 -14.38 -11.78 18.61
CA LEU A 165 -12.98 -11.40 18.90
C LEU A 165 -12.79 -9.89 18.76
N ASP A 166 -11.83 -9.34 19.50
CA ASP A 166 -11.38 -7.95 19.36
C ASP A 166 -10.13 -7.92 18.46
N ALA A 167 -10.22 -7.23 17.31
CA ALA A 167 -9.18 -7.21 16.30
C ALA A 167 -7.84 -6.71 16.85
N ARG A 168 -7.83 -5.58 17.55
CA ARG A 168 -6.61 -5.01 18.12
C ARG A 168 -5.93 -6.01 19.08
N THR A 169 -6.70 -6.69 19.91
CA THR A 169 -6.19 -7.68 20.86
C THR A 169 -5.59 -8.87 20.12
N GLN A 170 -6.29 -9.46 19.14
CA GLN A 170 -5.81 -10.64 18.42
C GLN A 170 -4.54 -10.35 17.61
N TYR A 171 -4.51 -9.27 16.86
CA TYR A 171 -3.31 -8.86 16.13
C TYR A 171 -2.14 -8.49 17.05
N THR A 172 -2.43 -7.96 18.25
CA THR A 172 -1.39 -7.69 19.26
C THR A 172 -0.78 -9.00 19.79
N ILE A 173 -1.60 -10.01 20.08
CA ILE A 173 -1.14 -11.35 20.49
C ILE A 173 -0.25 -11.94 19.38
N PHE A 174 -0.68 -11.83 18.12
CA PHE A 174 0.10 -12.35 17.00
C PHE A 174 1.44 -11.61 16.81
N ARG A 175 1.45 -10.27 16.92
CA ARG A 175 2.67 -9.45 16.94
C ARG A 175 3.65 -9.93 18.00
N ASP A 176 3.18 -10.16 19.23
CA ASP A 176 4.02 -10.57 20.35
C ASP A 176 4.56 -11.99 20.14
N ALA A 177 3.76 -12.88 19.55
CA ALA A 177 4.20 -14.20 19.14
C ALA A 177 5.28 -14.16 18.05
N LEU A 178 5.13 -13.30 17.04
CA LEU A 178 6.16 -13.09 16.00
C LEU A 178 7.46 -12.55 16.61
N ALA A 179 7.37 -11.57 17.51
CA ALA A 179 8.54 -11.02 18.20
C ALA A 179 9.27 -12.09 19.03
N ALA A 180 8.51 -12.94 19.75
CA ALA A 180 9.05 -14.04 20.56
C ALA A 180 9.64 -15.19 19.72
N SER A 181 9.32 -15.29 18.44
CA SER A 181 9.85 -16.34 17.54
C SER A 181 11.34 -16.18 17.26
N GLY A 182 11.93 -15.02 17.51
CA GLY A 182 13.34 -14.69 17.26
C GLY A 182 13.68 -14.37 15.81
N ARG A 183 12.72 -14.51 14.85
CA ARG A 183 12.91 -14.14 13.45
C ARG A 183 12.22 -12.81 13.12
N LYS A 184 12.88 -11.97 12.33
CA LYS A 184 12.31 -10.73 11.80
C LYS A 184 11.36 -11.05 10.66
N ILE A 185 10.05 -10.92 10.89
CA ILE A 185 8.98 -11.21 9.93
C ILE A 185 8.16 -9.93 9.74
N VAL A 186 7.98 -9.48 8.49
CA VAL A 186 7.06 -8.39 8.16
C VAL A 186 5.64 -8.84 8.47
N PHE A 187 4.93 -8.03 9.23
CA PHE A 187 3.57 -8.33 9.65
C PHE A 187 2.55 -7.48 8.90
N SER A 188 1.74 -8.14 8.07
CA SER A 188 0.65 -7.55 7.29
C SER A 188 -0.70 -7.91 7.91
N ILE A 189 -1.44 -6.90 8.32
CA ILE A 189 -2.77 -7.00 8.94
C ILE A 189 -3.84 -6.86 7.86
N CYS A 190 -4.73 -7.84 7.74
CA CYS A 190 -5.76 -7.89 6.71
C CYS A 190 -7.18 -8.00 7.34
N GLU A 191 -7.68 -6.90 7.93
CA GLU A 191 -9.03 -6.82 8.50
C GLU A 191 -9.94 -5.84 7.73
N TRP A 192 -9.58 -5.53 6.49
CA TRP A 192 -10.34 -4.79 5.48
C TRP A 192 -10.77 -3.37 5.89
N GLY A 193 -10.16 -2.77 6.91
CA GLY A 193 -10.55 -1.47 7.44
C GLY A 193 -11.75 -1.52 8.39
N SER A 194 -12.30 -2.71 8.69
CA SER A 194 -13.54 -2.90 9.43
C SER A 194 -13.45 -2.43 10.88
N ASN A 195 -12.28 -2.56 11.52
CA ASN A 195 -12.03 -2.18 12.90
C ASN A 195 -11.14 -0.95 13.03
N ARG A 196 -11.12 -0.08 12.01
CA ARG A 196 -10.37 1.18 11.99
C ARG A 196 -8.87 0.99 12.27
N PRO A 197 -8.15 0.13 11.50
CA PRO A 197 -6.76 -0.24 11.77
C PRO A 197 -5.80 0.95 11.77
N TRP A 198 -6.08 2.01 11.02
CA TRP A 198 -5.30 3.25 11.03
C TRP A 198 -5.16 3.90 12.41
N GLU A 199 -5.99 3.53 13.40
CA GLU A 199 -5.91 4.08 14.76
C GLU A 199 -4.98 3.27 15.68
N TRP A 200 -4.80 1.96 15.41
CA TRP A 200 -4.05 1.07 16.31
C TRP A 200 -2.97 0.22 15.60
N ALA A 201 -3.17 -0.13 14.34
CA ALA A 201 -2.26 -1.03 13.61
C ALA A 201 -0.83 -0.48 13.44
N PRO A 202 -0.57 0.84 13.37
CA PRO A 202 0.81 1.32 13.33
C PRO A 202 1.71 0.80 14.48
N ALA A 203 1.14 0.55 15.65
CA ALA A 203 1.86 -0.02 16.80
C ALA A 203 1.91 -1.55 16.79
N VAL A 204 1.23 -2.21 15.85
CA VAL A 204 1.00 -3.66 15.85
C VAL A 204 1.62 -4.35 14.65
N GLY A 205 1.46 -3.81 13.44
CA GLY A 205 1.97 -4.37 12.20
C GLY A 205 2.76 -3.38 11.37
N ASN A 206 3.39 -3.86 10.31
CA ASN A 206 4.16 -3.04 9.38
C ASN A 206 3.30 -2.45 8.25
N LEU A 207 2.18 -3.07 7.94
CA LEU A 207 1.18 -2.59 7.00
C LEU A 207 -0.19 -3.15 7.39
N TRP A 208 -1.26 -2.48 6.96
CA TRP A 208 -2.64 -2.89 7.27
C TRP A 208 -3.59 -2.49 6.16
N ARG A 209 -4.50 -3.38 5.81
CA ARG A 209 -5.57 -3.13 4.86
C ARG A 209 -6.48 -2.00 5.36
N THR A 210 -6.69 -1.01 4.52
CA THR A 210 -7.59 0.12 4.79
C THR A 210 -8.95 -0.05 4.10
N THR A 211 -9.09 -1.08 3.27
CA THR A 211 -10.22 -1.31 2.37
C THR A 211 -10.57 -2.78 2.27
N GLY A 212 -11.76 -3.09 1.77
CA GLY A 212 -12.11 -4.42 1.26
C GLY A 212 -11.23 -4.84 0.08
N ASP A 213 -11.47 -6.04 -0.46
CA ASP A 213 -10.65 -6.61 -1.52
C ASP A 213 -10.81 -5.88 -2.84
N ILE A 214 -9.69 -5.72 -3.55
CA ILE A 214 -9.65 -5.18 -4.90
C ILE A 214 -10.20 -6.21 -5.90
N ALA A 215 -10.82 -5.70 -6.95
CA ALA A 215 -11.14 -6.50 -8.13
C ALA A 215 -10.55 -5.83 -9.38
N ASP A 216 -10.20 -6.63 -10.39
CA ASP A 216 -9.62 -6.17 -11.65
C ASP A 216 -10.65 -5.40 -12.50
N ARG A 217 -11.03 -4.22 -12.00
CA ARG A 217 -11.96 -3.27 -12.64
C ARG A 217 -11.74 -1.85 -12.13
N TRP A 218 -11.88 -0.88 -13.02
CA TRP A 218 -11.62 0.51 -12.74
C TRP A 218 -12.39 1.08 -11.55
N THR A 219 -13.68 0.78 -11.44
CA THR A 219 -14.52 1.23 -10.32
C THR A 219 -14.03 0.73 -8.96
N SER A 220 -13.46 -0.48 -8.90
CA SER A 220 -12.83 -0.99 -7.69
C SER A 220 -11.62 -0.16 -7.31
N VAL A 221 -10.70 0.10 -8.26
CA VAL A 221 -9.52 0.96 -8.04
C VAL A 221 -9.94 2.33 -7.49
N LEU A 222 -10.93 2.99 -8.10
CA LEU A 222 -11.41 4.30 -7.65
C LEU A 222 -11.95 4.26 -6.22
N THR A 223 -12.74 3.24 -5.89
CA THR A 223 -13.29 3.06 -4.54
C THR A 223 -12.18 2.93 -3.50
N LEU A 224 -11.17 2.12 -3.78
CA LEU A 224 -10.08 1.89 -2.84
C LEU A 224 -9.19 3.13 -2.67
N VAL A 225 -8.95 3.87 -3.75
CA VAL A 225 -8.24 5.16 -3.71
C VAL A 225 -8.98 6.16 -2.82
N ASP A 226 -10.30 6.30 -3.01
CA ASP A 226 -11.12 7.25 -2.23
C ASP A 226 -11.14 6.91 -0.74
N LEU A 227 -11.20 5.61 -0.41
CA LEU A 227 -11.15 5.15 0.97
C LEU A 227 -9.75 5.32 1.59
N SER A 228 -8.69 4.85 0.92
CA SER A 228 -7.34 4.81 1.49
C SER A 228 -6.67 6.19 1.56
N SER A 229 -6.98 7.08 0.60
CA SER A 229 -6.37 8.42 0.56
C SER A 229 -6.67 9.29 1.79
N GLN A 230 -7.74 8.99 2.52
CA GLN A 230 -8.14 9.73 3.73
C GLN A 230 -7.15 9.53 4.89
N TYR A 231 -6.40 8.43 4.88
CA TYR A 231 -5.48 8.06 5.97
C TYR A 231 -4.02 8.45 5.71
N TRP A 232 -3.79 9.41 4.79
CA TRP A 232 -2.46 9.87 4.40
C TRP A 232 -1.53 10.23 5.57
N HIS A 233 -2.08 10.75 6.67
CA HIS A 233 -1.37 11.22 7.85
C HIS A 233 -0.87 10.09 8.77
N VAL A 234 -1.24 8.85 8.48
CA VAL A 234 -0.88 7.68 9.31
C VAL A 234 0.35 6.96 8.76
N ALA A 235 0.50 6.90 7.42
CA ALA A 235 1.61 6.22 6.76
C ALA A 235 2.97 6.86 7.09
N ARG A 236 3.97 6.03 7.37
CA ARG A 236 5.35 6.41 7.66
C ARG A 236 6.28 5.20 7.56
N PRO A 237 7.63 5.40 7.56
CA PRO A 237 8.57 4.28 7.51
C PRO A 237 8.30 3.22 8.58
N GLY A 238 8.09 1.99 8.14
CA GLY A 238 7.76 0.83 8.98
C GLY A 238 6.26 0.63 9.26
N ALA A 239 5.39 1.51 8.75
CA ALA A 239 3.96 1.54 9.06
C ALA A 239 3.16 2.08 7.85
N TRP A 240 2.49 1.21 7.06
CA TRP A 240 1.93 1.57 5.77
C TRP A 240 0.44 1.28 5.66
N ASN A 241 -0.31 2.24 5.09
CA ASN A 241 -1.67 1.98 4.61
C ASN A 241 -1.60 1.04 3.40
N ASP A 242 -2.45 0.04 3.38
CA ASP A 242 -2.52 -0.96 2.32
C ASP A 242 -3.92 -0.91 1.68
N PRO A 243 -4.05 -0.36 0.46
CA PRO A 243 -5.30 -0.38 -0.29
C PRO A 243 -5.54 -1.69 -1.06
N ASP A 244 -4.77 -2.72 -0.77
CA ASP A 244 -4.72 -4.02 -1.44
C ASP A 244 -3.74 -4.10 -2.63
N MET A 245 -3.66 -5.27 -3.23
CA MET A 245 -2.69 -5.66 -4.25
C MET A 245 -2.86 -4.90 -5.57
N LEU A 246 -1.86 -5.06 -6.44
CA LEU A 246 -1.90 -4.56 -7.82
C LEU A 246 -2.57 -5.58 -8.74
N GLU A 247 -3.53 -5.11 -9.55
CA GLU A 247 -4.22 -5.90 -10.57
C GLU A 247 -3.57 -5.79 -11.96
N VAL A 248 -2.44 -5.11 -12.08
CA VAL A 248 -1.77 -4.82 -13.35
C VAL A 248 -1.44 -6.12 -14.10
N GLY A 249 -2.03 -6.27 -15.29
CA GLY A 249 -1.81 -7.44 -16.17
C GLY A 249 -2.82 -8.57 -16.00
N ASN A 250 -3.86 -8.43 -15.16
CA ASN A 250 -4.92 -9.44 -15.01
C ASN A 250 -5.96 -9.43 -16.16
N GLY A 251 -6.10 -8.31 -16.88
CA GLY A 251 -6.85 -8.23 -18.15
C GLY A 251 -8.24 -7.59 -18.06
N GLY A 252 -8.71 -7.19 -16.87
CA GLY A 252 -10.02 -6.57 -16.67
C GLY A 252 -10.05 -5.05 -16.85
N MET A 253 -8.87 -4.42 -16.95
CA MET A 253 -8.73 -2.97 -17.18
C MET A 253 -7.90 -2.67 -18.42
N THR A 254 -8.03 -1.45 -18.93
CA THR A 254 -7.20 -0.95 -20.03
C THR A 254 -5.76 -0.65 -19.55
N ARG A 255 -4.80 -0.56 -20.48
CA ARG A 255 -3.44 -0.11 -20.16
C ARG A 255 -3.41 1.25 -19.47
N VAL A 256 -4.28 2.16 -19.86
CA VAL A 256 -4.37 3.50 -19.27
C VAL A 256 -4.79 3.39 -17.80
N GLU A 257 -5.79 2.59 -17.49
CA GLU A 257 -6.29 2.37 -16.13
C GLU A 257 -5.26 1.63 -15.27
N TYR A 258 -4.56 0.62 -15.80
CA TYR A 258 -3.46 -0.05 -15.07
C TYR A 258 -2.30 0.92 -14.75
N ARG A 259 -1.95 1.82 -15.68
CA ARG A 259 -0.95 2.86 -15.45
C ARG A 259 -1.41 3.81 -14.34
N SER A 260 -2.68 4.20 -14.35
CA SER A 260 -3.28 5.06 -13.33
C SER A 260 -3.30 4.36 -11.96
N HIS A 261 -3.71 3.09 -11.92
CA HIS A 261 -3.69 2.25 -10.73
C HIS A 261 -2.28 2.23 -10.09
N PHE A 262 -1.26 1.87 -10.86
CA PHE A 262 0.12 1.81 -10.38
C PHE A 262 0.64 3.19 -9.90
N SER A 263 0.32 4.26 -10.63
CA SER A 263 0.71 5.63 -10.26
C SER A 263 0.06 6.08 -8.95
N LEU A 264 -1.21 5.75 -8.73
CA LEU A 264 -1.96 6.10 -7.52
C LEU A 264 -1.41 5.34 -6.30
N TRP A 265 -1.10 4.03 -6.44
CA TRP A 265 -0.42 3.26 -5.39
C TRP A 265 0.92 3.88 -5.02
N ALA A 266 1.74 4.25 -6.01
CA ALA A 266 3.02 4.93 -5.76
C ALA A 266 2.85 6.29 -5.07
N MET A 267 1.85 7.09 -5.44
CA MET A 267 1.54 8.34 -4.74
C MET A 267 1.10 8.09 -3.30
N MET A 268 0.35 7.03 -3.04
CA MET A 268 -0.13 6.69 -1.70
C MET A 268 0.94 6.01 -0.83
N ALA A 269 2.15 5.75 -1.34
CA ALA A 269 3.17 4.95 -0.64
C ALA A 269 2.58 3.60 -0.18
N ALA A 270 1.80 2.97 -1.05
CA ALA A 270 1.13 1.72 -0.79
C ALA A 270 2.06 0.53 -1.10
N PRO A 271 1.91 -0.61 -0.42
CA PRO A 271 2.65 -1.82 -0.80
C PRO A 271 2.44 -2.17 -2.27
N LEU A 272 3.52 -2.36 -3.03
CA LEU A 272 3.47 -2.75 -4.43
C LEU A 272 3.52 -4.29 -4.53
N ILE A 273 2.41 -4.95 -4.21
CA ILE A 273 2.27 -6.40 -4.24
C ILE A 273 1.50 -6.80 -5.51
N ALA A 274 2.20 -7.38 -6.49
CA ALA A 274 1.60 -7.83 -7.75
C ALA A 274 0.68 -9.04 -7.52
N GLY A 275 -0.52 -9.02 -8.11
CA GLY A 275 -1.52 -10.08 -8.00
C GLY A 275 -1.76 -10.84 -9.31
N ASN A 276 -0.95 -10.60 -10.35
CA ASN A 276 -1.09 -11.22 -11.68
C ASN A 276 -0.23 -12.47 -11.86
N ASP A 277 -0.38 -13.16 -13.00
CA ASP A 277 0.55 -14.21 -13.41
C ASP A 277 1.83 -13.59 -14.00
N VAL A 278 2.81 -13.38 -13.14
CA VAL A 278 4.09 -12.75 -13.52
C VAL A 278 4.94 -13.62 -14.46
N ARG A 279 4.59 -14.92 -14.65
CA ARG A 279 5.25 -15.79 -15.64
C ARG A 279 4.93 -15.33 -17.05
N ALA A 280 3.70 -14.86 -17.29
CA ALA A 280 3.27 -14.30 -18.57
C ALA A 280 4.05 -13.04 -18.98
N MET A 281 4.72 -12.37 -18.04
CA MET A 281 5.62 -11.25 -18.38
C MET A 281 6.86 -11.68 -19.19
N MET A 282 7.16 -12.98 -19.26
CA MET A 282 8.25 -13.53 -20.08
C MET A 282 7.86 -13.65 -21.55
N ASP A 283 6.58 -13.55 -21.89
CA ASP A 283 6.08 -13.71 -23.25
C ASP A 283 6.43 -12.51 -24.14
N SER A 284 6.45 -12.74 -25.45
CA SER A 284 6.65 -11.70 -26.47
C SER A 284 5.37 -10.97 -26.87
N THR A 285 4.27 -11.17 -26.13
CA THR A 285 2.97 -10.53 -26.42
C THR A 285 2.97 -9.05 -26.08
N ARG A 286 2.09 -8.29 -26.74
CA ARG A 286 1.87 -6.88 -26.44
C ARG A 286 1.43 -6.68 -24.98
N SER A 287 0.53 -7.50 -24.47
CA SER A 287 0.06 -7.43 -23.09
C SER A 287 1.20 -7.65 -22.08
N ALA A 288 2.09 -8.61 -22.35
CA ALA A 288 3.27 -8.84 -21.53
C ALA A 288 4.22 -7.62 -21.52
N ALA A 289 4.44 -7.01 -22.69
CA ALA A 289 5.24 -5.80 -22.80
C ALA A 289 4.62 -4.62 -22.02
N GLU A 290 3.32 -4.40 -22.15
CA GLU A 290 2.60 -3.34 -21.43
C GLU A 290 2.62 -3.56 -19.91
N THR A 291 2.51 -4.81 -19.44
CA THR A 291 2.62 -5.17 -18.03
C THR A 291 4.04 -4.89 -17.49
N ARG A 292 5.08 -5.27 -18.26
CA ARG A 292 6.48 -4.96 -17.91
C ARG A 292 6.72 -3.46 -17.83
N ASP A 293 6.26 -2.69 -18.84
CA ASP A 293 6.42 -1.22 -18.87
C ASP A 293 5.85 -0.56 -17.61
N ILE A 294 4.77 -1.11 -17.06
CA ILE A 294 4.13 -0.56 -15.86
C ILE A 294 4.86 -1.05 -14.61
N LEU A 295 4.92 -2.36 -14.36
CA LEU A 295 5.46 -2.92 -13.12
C LEU A 295 6.96 -2.68 -12.93
N LEU A 296 7.72 -2.45 -14.00
CA LEU A 296 9.16 -2.22 -13.95
C LEU A 296 9.56 -0.75 -14.10
N ASN A 297 8.63 0.20 -14.11
CA ASN A 297 8.96 1.61 -14.21
C ASN A 297 9.66 2.10 -12.94
N LYS A 298 10.99 2.12 -12.97
CA LYS A 298 11.84 2.49 -11.82
C LYS A 298 11.61 3.92 -11.33
N GLU A 299 11.19 4.84 -12.20
CA GLU A 299 10.96 6.23 -11.82
C GLU A 299 9.67 6.38 -11.01
N VAL A 300 8.63 5.64 -11.36
CA VAL A 300 7.38 5.57 -10.57
C VAL A 300 7.61 4.79 -9.28
N ILE A 301 8.34 3.67 -9.33
CA ILE A 301 8.73 2.90 -8.13
C ILE A 301 9.53 3.79 -7.17
N ALA A 302 10.44 4.64 -7.66
CA ALA A 302 11.22 5.55 -6.82
C ALA A 302 10.35 6.60 -6.10
N VAL A 303 9.18 6.94 -6.63
CA VAL A 303 8.20 7.78 -5.91
C VAL A 303 7.58 6.99 -4.76
N ASP A 304 7.21 5.74 -4.97
CA ASP A 304 6.69 4.87 -3.93
C ASP A 304 7.69 4.65 -2.80
N GLN A 305 8.92 4.30 -3.17
CA GLN A 305 10.01 3.89 -2.30
C GLN A 305 10.80 5.07 -1.70
N ASP A 306 10.32 6.30 -1.82
CA ASP A 306 11.01 7.47 -1.29
C ASP A 306 11.17 7.40 0.24
N SER A 307 12.40 7.64 0.72
CA SER A 307 12.79 7.46 2.12
C SER A 307 12.13 8.43 3.10
N LEU A 308 11.51 9.52 2.62
CA LEU A 308 10.69 10.38 3.48
C LEU A 308 9.48 9.62 4.03
N GLY A 309 8.98 8.61 3.28
CA GLY A 309 7.96 7.69 3.73
C GLY A 309 6.60 8.33 3.99
N VAL A 310 6.24 9.37 3.26
CA VAL A 310 4.94 10.03 3.37
C VAL A 310 4.02 9.65 2.23
N GLN A 311 2.73 9.58 2.51
CA GLN A 311 1.70 9.40 1.50
C GLN A 311 1.39 10.75 0.82
N GLY A 312 1.14 10.74 -0.48
CA GLY A 312 0.70 11.91 -1.24
C GLY A 312 -0.74 12.31 -0.91
N THR A 313 -1.07 13.56 -1.17
CA THR A 313 -2.39 14.14 -0.90
C THR A 313 -2.96 14.85 -2.11
N ILE A 314 -4.29 14.95 -2.18
CA ILE A 314 -5.00 15.74 -3.19
C ILE A 314 -4.92 17.21 -2.79
N VAL A 315 -4.31 18.05 -3.63
CA VAL A 315 -4.21 19.51 -3.42
C VAL A 315 -5.19 20.30 -4.28
N GLN A 316 -5.77 19.66 -5.28
CA GLN A 316 -6.81 20.23 -6.12
C GLN A 316 -7.74 19.12 -6.61
N ALA A 317 -9.05 19.36 -6.50
CA ALA A 317 -10.09 18.55 -7.12
C ALA A 317 -11.12 19.48 -7.77
N SER A 318 -11.67 19.08 -8.90
CA SER A 318 -12.73 19.81 -9.60
C SER A 318 -14.03 18.99 -9.61
N PRO A 319 -15.20 19.65 -9.77
CA PRO A 319 -16.48 18.95 -9.97
C PRO A 319 -16.50 18.02 -11.20
N SER A 320 -15.61 18.26 -12.17
CA SER A 320 -15.42 17.43 -13.37
C SER A 320 -14.43 16.26 -13.15
N GLU A 321 -14.24 15.84 -11.91
CA GLU A 321 -13.42 14.67 -11.53
C GLU A 321 -11.94 14.75 -11.94
N LEU A 322 -11.40 15.98 -12.06
CA LEU A 322 -9.98 16.22 -12.33
C LEU A 322 -9.25 16.50 -11.03
N GLN A 323 -8.15 15.81 -10.77
CA GLN A 323 -7.39 15.91 -9.52
C GLN A 323 -5.92 16.24 -9.77
N VAL A 324 -5.32 17.01 -8.86
CA VAL A 324 -3.87 17.17 -8.72
C VAL A 324 -3.46 16.62 -7.36
N TRP A 325 -2.58 15.63 -7.39
CA TRP A 325 -1.97 15.04 -6.19
C TRP A 325 -0.53 15.51 -6.05
N VAL A 326 -0.06 15.62 -4.82
CA VAL A 326 1.31 15.98 -4.48
C VAL A 326 1.85 15.08 -3.39
N LYS A 327 3.08 14.59 -3.58
CA LYS A 327 3.86 13.87 -2.57
C LYS A 327 5.20 14.59 -2.39
N PRO A 328 5.50 15.09 -1.18
CA PRO A 328 6.85 15.57 -0.86
C PRO A 328 7.86 14.43 -0.96
N MET A 329 9.06 14.74 -1.42
CA MET A 329 10.13 13.76 -1.60
C MET A 329 11.35 14.14 -0.74
N ALA A 330 12.15 13.14 -0.35
CA ALA A 330 13.28 13.32 0.55
C ALA A 330 14.33 14.30 0.03
N ASP A 331 14.51 14.40 -1.29
CA ASP A 331 15.45 15.33 -1.94
C ASP A 331 14.93 16.78 -2.08
N GLY A 332 13.78 17.09 -1.48
CA GLY A 332 13.13 18.41 -1.57
C GLY A 332 12.28 18.64 -2.83
N SER A 333 12.29 17.72 -3.79
CA SER A 333 11.40 17.76 -4.95
C SER A 333 9.95 17.41 -4.57
N ARG A 334 9.07 17.40 -5.56
CA ARG A 334 7.68 16.92 -5.44
C ARG A 334 7.40 15.88 -6.52
N ALA A 335 6.76 14.78 -6.16
CA ALA A 335 6.00 14.02 -7.13
C ALA A 335 4.63 14.68 -7.28
N VAL A 336 4.21 14.90 -8.52
CA VAL A 336 2.93 15.53 -8.87
C VAL A 336 2.19 14.61 -9.83
N LEU A 337 0.93 14.29 -9.50
CA LEU A 337 0.09 13.47 -10.36
C LEU A 337 -1.11 14.31 -10.84
N LEU A 338 -1.23 14.44 -12.15
CA LEU A 338 -2.43 14.96 -12.81
C LEU A 338 -3.31 13.76 -13.11
N PHE A 339 -4.45 13.64 -12.46
CA PHE A 339 -5.32 12.48 -12.55
C PHE A 339 -6.70 12.88 -13.11
N ASN A 340 -7.09 12.22 -14.19
CA ASN A 340 -8.39 12.39 -14.83
C ASN A 340 -9.27 11.16 -14.55
N ARG A 341 -10.28 11.33 -13.71
CA ARG A 341 -11.25 10.27 -13.40
C ARG A 341 -12.42 10.25 -14.40
N ALA A 342 -12.58 11.34 -15.18
CA ALA A 342 -13.70 11.52 -16.09
C ALA A 342 -13.59 10.61 -17.33
N PRO A 343 -14.72 10.30 -17.99
CA PRO A 343 -14.75 9.44 -19.18
C PRO A 343 -14.26 10.12 -20.46
N VAL A 344 -13.81 11.38 -20.37
CA VAL A 344 -13.32 12.17 -21.51
C VAL A 344 -11.93 12.73 -21.22
N SER A 345 -11.13 12.89 -22.28
CA SER A 345 -9.82 13.54 -22.18
C SER A 345 -9.96 14.99 -21.75
N SER A 346 -9.14 15.47 -20.83
CA SER A 346 -9.23 16.83 -20.27
C SER A 346 -7.85 17.41 -19.96
N THR A 347 -7.72 18.75 -20.08
CA THR A 347 -6.50 19.44 -19.65
C THR A 347 -6.51 19.67 -18.14
N ILE A 348 -5.45 19.24 -17.47
CA ILE A 348 -5.25 19.47 -16.03
C ILE A 348 -4.02 20.34 -15.85
N THR A 349 -4.12 21.33 -14.95
CA THR A 349 -3.04 22.25 -14.63
C THR A 349 -2.63 22.13 -13.17
N ALA A 350 -1.34 21.98 -12.91
CA ALA A 350 -0.72 22.06 -11.60
C ALA A 350 0.00 23.39 -11.44
N ASP A 351 -0.46 24.25 -10.53
CA ASP A 351 0.21 25.49 -10.13
C ASP A 351 1.31 25.21 -9.11
N TRP A 352 2.52 25.78 -9.30
CA TRP A 352 3.65 25.55 -8.41
C TRP A 352 3.38 25.97 -6.96
N GLY A 353 2.65 27.05 -6.73
CA GLY A 353 2.23 27.46 -5.39
C GLY A 353 1.33 26.43 -4.71
N ARG A 354 0.37 25.83 -5.43
CA ARG A 354 -0.54 24.79 -4.90
C ARG A 354 0.18 23.48 -4.61
N VAL A 355 1.19 23.13 -5.43
CA VAL A 355 2.00 21.93 -5.18
C VAL A 355 3.12 22.16 -4.14
N GLY A 356 3.14 23.33 -3.49
CA GLY A 356 4.03 23.65 -2.38
C GLY A 356 5.46 24.00 -2.79
N LEU A 357 5.67 24.48 -4.03
CA LEU A 357 6.95 25.07 -4.43
C LEU A 357 6.97 26.55 -4.06
N LYS A 358 8.12 26.99 -3.50
CA LYS A 358 8.36 28.41 -3.17
C LYS A 358 8.93 29.21 -4.34
N THR A 359 9.31 28.56 -5.42
CA THR A 359 9.91 29.14 -6.62
C THR A 359 8.88 29.26 -7.74
N LYS A 360 9.08 30.26 -8.63
CA LYS A 360 8.25 30.38 -9.83
C LYS A 360 8.70 29.42 -10.95
N LYS A 361 9.96 28.97 -10.93
CA LYS A 361 10.53 28.08 -11.94
C LYS A 361 10.82 26.69 -11.36
N ALA A 362 10.59 25.68 -12.18
CA ALA A 362 10.89 24.30 -11.82
C ALA A 362 11.42 23.51 -13.01
N ARG A 363 12.34 22.58 -12.75
CA ARG A 363 12.64 21.49 -13.68
C ARG A 363 11.58 20.40 -13.50
N VAL A 364 11.08 19.87 -14.59
CA VAL A 364 10.00 18.87 -14.62
C VAL A 364 10.46 17.66 -15.42
N ARG A 365 10.23 16.46 -14.89
CA ARG A 365 10.39 15.19 -15.61
C ARG A 365 9.08 14.44 -15.61
N ASP A 366 8.62 14.03 -16.76
CA ASP A 366 7.52 13.08 -16.90
C ASP A 366 8.04 11.66 -16.71
N LEU A 367 7.51 10.96 -15.70
CA LEU A 367 8.00 9.65 -15.25
C LEU A 367 7.53 8.49 -16.12
N TRP A 368 6.56 8.74 -17.01
CA TRP A 368 6.05 7.75 -17.94
C TRP A 368 6.64 7.87 -19.34
N THR A 369 6.88 9.10 -19.81
CA THR A 369 7.52 9.33 -21.10
C THR A 369 9.02 9.45 -21.00
N HIS A 370 9.55 9.56 -19.78
CA HIS A 370 10.97 9.75 -19.46
C HIS A 370 11.55 11.02 -20.09
N THR A 371 10.73 12.08 -20.22
CA THR A 371 11.12 13.34 -20.86
C THR A 371 11.30 14.46 -19.84
N ASP A 372 12.27 15.32 -20.08
CA ASP A 372 12.61 16.46 -19.23
C ASP A 372 12.18 17.80 -19.87
N SER A 373 11.69 18.72 -19.01
CA SER A 373 11.51 20.13 -19.30
C SER A 373 12.40 20.94 -18.35
N ALA A 374 13.42 21.56 -18.88
CA ALA A 374 14.50 22.17 -18.09
C ALA A 374 14.05 23.37 -17.24
N SER A 375 13.06 24.15 -17.71
CA SER A 375 12.52 25.29 -16.97
C SER A 375 11.07 25.52 -17.35
N VAL A 376 10.18 25.37 -16.36
CA VAL A 376 8.74 25.59 -16.50
C VAL A 376 8.31 26.65 -15.49
N ASP A 377 7.67 27.72 -16.01
CA ASP A 377 7.25 28.87 -15.19
C ASP A 377 5.86 28.66 -14.60
N SER A 378 5.73 28.89 -13.31
CA SER A 378 4.52 29.05 -12.52
C SER A 378 3.55 27.86 -12.50
N ARG A 379 3.45 27.06 -13.57
CA ARG A 379 2.49 25.96 -13.71
C ARG A 379 2.91 24.98 -14.81
N TYR A 380 2.40 23.76 -14.71
CA TYR A 380 2.47 22.76 -15.77
C TYR A 380 1.06 22.34 -16.16
N ALA A 381 0.78 22.26 -17.45
CA ALA A 381 -0.51 21.81 -17.97
C ALA A 381 -0.29 20.67 -18.97
N ALA A 382 -1.14 19.64 -18.90
CA ALA A 382 -1.14 18.54 -19.83
C ALA A 382 -2.55 18.05 -20.13
N THR A 383 -2.76 17.57 -21.36
CA THR A 383 -3.97 16.82 -21.72
C THR A 383 -3.83 15.39 -21.18
N VAL A 384 -4.73 15.03 -20.27
CA VAL A 384 -4.77 13.71 -19.64
C VAL A 384 -5.92 12.91 -20.22
N PRO A 385 -5.69 11.71 -20.78
CA PRO A 385 -6.75 10.90 -21.35
C PRO A 385 -7.78 10.49 -20.29
N SER A 386 -8.96 10.03 -20.75
CA SER A 386 -9.96 9.41 -19.87
C SER A 386 -9.32 8.34 -18.99
N HIS A 387 -9.63 8.35 -17.69
CA HIS A 387 -9.10 7.46 -16.64
C HIS A 387 -7.56 7.47 -16.52
N GLY A 388 -6.91 8.44 -17.16
CA GLY A 388 -5.46 8.52 -17.29
C GLY A 388 -4.77 9.37 -16.23
N VAL A 389 -3.44 9.31 -16.26
CA VAL A 389 -2.56 10.13 -15.44
C VAL A 389 -1.42 10.71 -16.27
N VAL A 390 -0.90 11.86 -15.81
CA VAL A 390 0.47 12.34 -16.07
C VAL A 390 1.16 12.43 -14.73
N MET A 391 2.28 11.73 -14.59
CA MET A 391 3.05 11.68 -13.34
C MET A 391 4.40 12.34 -13.51
N LEU A 392 4.65 13.33 -12.67
CA LEU A 392 5.80 14.22 -12.79
C LEU A 392 6.68 14.17 -11.54
N ARG A 393 8.00 14.31 -11.75
CA ARG A 393 8.92 14.75 -10.71
C ARG A 393 9.26 16.22 -10.96
N VAL A 394 9.17 17.05 -9.92
CA VAL A 394 9.27 18.50 -10.03
C VAL A 394 10.32 19.01 -9.02
N TRP A 395 11.38 19.65 -9.50
CA TRP A 395 12.44 20.24 -8.68
C TRP A 395 12.36 21.76 -8.75
N PRO A 396 12.32 22.47 -7.60
CA PRO A 396 12.37 23.92 -7.59
C PRO A 396 13.72 24.41 -8.16
N ILE A 397 13.66 25.44 -9.00
CA ILE A 397 14.87 26.15 -9.45
C ILE A 397 14.99 27.40 -8.55
N THR A 398 16.01 27.40 -7.70
CA THR A 398 16.43 28.59 -6.94
C THR A 398 17.38 29.38 -7.80
N ASN A 399 17.13 30.70 -7.95
CA ASN A 399 18.06 31.63 -8.64
C ASN A 399 19.34 31.76 -7.87
#